data_9cd29cf2207d48151b6a2c7edc50089c
#
_entry.id   9cd29cf2207d48151b6a2c7edc50089c
#
_cell.length_a   1.000
_cell.length_b   1.000
_cell.length_c   1.000
_cell.angle_alpha   90.00
_cell.angle_beta   90.00
_cell.angle_gamma   90.00
#
_symmetry.space_group_name_H-M   'P 1'
#
loop_
_entity.id
_entity.type
_entity.pdbx_description
1 polymer ?
#
loop_
_entity_poly.entity_id
_entity_poly.type
_entity_poly.pdbx_seq_one_letter_code
_entity_poly.pdbx_strand_id
1 'polypeptide(L)'
;EEFSPLRAVFASCSLQVQDEIKSALKEKIDTVLAHFNPDNGVKNPDYVAFYQLLLQCIEIPSLEDCVYMSRLADGTLHFVLTEWGFLSNTSNAEMGIIQKIRPLRNVMIDCIYTDGTPASQVLLHFKQGERTWKAMTDGNGKCNFSLPVGTSFEAYDVREEGKQRFLKGFNVLDHAKYQLVLEAEDKPMSPPV
;
A
#
# COMPACT_ATOMS: atom_id res chain seq x y z
N GLU A 1 -21.08 23.88 9.82
CA GLU A 1 -19.86 23.08 9.70
C GLU A 1 -19.07 23.55 8.49
N GLU A 2 -17.81 23.88 8.67
CA GLU A 2 -16.92 24.25 7.57
C GLU A 2 -16.05 23.02 7.21
N PHE A 3 -16.10 22.60 5.96
CA PHE A 3 -15.30 21.50 5.44
C PHE A 3 -14.05 22.04 4.74
N SER A 4 -12.91 21.48 5.08
CA SER A 4 -11.62 21.80 4.45
C SER A 4 -11.06 20.60 3.69
N PRO A 5 -10.43 20.79 2.50
CA PRO A 5 -9.79 19.71 1.78
C PRO A 5 -8.64 19.11 2.61
N LEU A 6 -8.42 17.80 2.52
CA LEU A 6 -7.36 17.13 3.29
C LEU A 6 -5.98 17.72 3.01
N ARG A 7 -5.72 18.23 1.81
CA ARG A 7 -4.47 18.94 1.48
C ARG A 7 -4.19 20.09 2.45
N ALA A 8 -5.20 20.94 2.72
CA ALA A 8 -5.04 22.07 3.64
C ALA A 8 -4.86 21.58 5.09
N VAL A 9 -5.58 20.54 5.49
CA VAL A 9 -5.47 19.95 6.82
C VAL A 9 -4.09 19.31 7.02
N PHE A 10 -3.62 18.51 6.07
CA PHE A 10 -2.34 17.82 6.14
C PHE A 10 -1.14 18.77 6.13
N ALA A 11 -1.25 19.91 5.44
CA ALA A 11 -0.21 20.94 5.46
C ALA A 11 -0.01 21.57 6.85
N SER A 12 -1.01 21.48 7.72
CA SER A 12 -1.00 22.09 9.05
C SER A 12 -0.79 21.13 10.21
N CYS A 13 -0.70 19.82 9.97
CA CYS A 13 -0.61 18.82 11.04
C CYS A 13 0.58 17.88 10.87
N SER A 14 0.96 17.22 11.98
CA SER A 14 2.04 16.23 12.00
C SER A 14 1.65 14.96 11.23
N LEU A 15 2.65 14.16 10.82
CA LEU A 15 2.42 12.87 10.16
C LEU A 15 1.56 11.91 11.02
N GLN A 16 1.73 11.95 12.34
CA GLN A 16 0.93 11.14 13.24
C GLN A 16 -0.56 11.52 13.15
N VAL A 17 -0.87 12.81 13.16
CA VAL A 17 -2.26 13.30 13.02
C VAL A 17 -2.81 12.98 11.64
N GLN A 18 -2.00 13.06 10.57
CA GLN A 18 -2.43 12.63 9.24
C GLN A 18 -2.79 11.13 9.21
N ASP A 19 -2.01 10.27 9.87
CA ASP A 19 -2.30 8.83 9.96
C ASP A 19 -3.56 8.55 10.80
N GLU A 20 -3.80 9.31 11.86
CA GLU A 20 -5.06 9.24 12.64
C GLU A 20 -6.27 9.61 11.78
N ILE A 21 -6.18 10.69 10.99
CA ILE A 21 -7.24 11.12 10.07
C ILE A 21 -7.49 10.06 9.00
N LYS A 22 -6.44 9.51 8.38
CA LYS A 22 -6.56 8.42 7.39
C LYS A 22 -7.20 7.18 7.99
N SER A 23 -6.85 6.84 9.22
CA SER A 23 -7.43 5.69 9.94
C SER A 23 -8.92 5.91 10.21
N ALA A 24 -9.32 7.10 10.64
CA ALA A 24 -10.73 7.45 10.85
C ALA A 24 -11.53 7.43 9.54
N LEU A 25 -10.97 7.95 8.44
CA LEU A 25 -11.61 7.89 7.12
C LEU A 25 -11.80 6.42 6.68
N LYS A 26 -10.76 5.60 6.86
CA LYS A 26 -10.83 4.18 6.54
C LYS A 26 -11.93 3.46 7.32
N GLU A 27 -12.03 3.69 8.62
CA GLU A 27 -13.08 3.13 9.46
C GLU A 27 -14.49 3.48 8.97
N LYS A 28 -14.70 4.74 8.56
CA LYS A 28 -15.98 5.18 7.98
C LYS A 28 -16.30 4.46 6.67
N ILE A 29 -15.32 4.32 5.79
CA ILE A 29 -15.48 3.60 4.52
C ILE A 29 -15.76 2.12 4.79
N ASP A 30 -14.99 1.48 5.67
CA ASP A 30 -15.19 0.07 6.04
C ASP A 30 -16.59 -0.15 6.63
N THR A 31 -17.09 0.78 7.45
CA THR A 31 -18.45 0.73 8.02
C THR A 31 -19.51 0.76 6.93
N VAL A 32 -19.37 1.67 5.95
CA VAL A 32 -20.29 1.76 4.82
C VAL A 32 -20.25 0.48 3.98
N LEU A 33 -19.06 0.00 3.64
CA LEU A 33 -18.90 -1.24 2.88
C LEU A 33 -19.48 -2.45 3.62
N ALA A 34 -19.24 -2.56 4.93
CA ALA A 34 -19.79 -3.64 5.75
C ALA A 34 -21.33 -3.61 5.80
N HIS A 35 -21.93 -2.41 5.85
CA HIS A 35 -23.38 -2.26 5.86
C HIS A 35 -24.04 -2.81 4.60
N PHE A 36 -23.42 -2.62 3.44
CA PHE A 36 -23.95 -3.07 2.16
C PHE A 36 -23.39 -4.43 1.68
N ASN A 37 -22.47 -5.03 2.45
CA ASN A 37 -21.86 -6.31 2.07
C ASN A 37 -22.93 -7.43 2.12
N PRO A 38 -23.21 -8.10 0.98
CA PRO A 38 -24.20 -9.19 0.93
C PRO A 38 -23.82 -10.39 1.80
N ASP A 39 -22.53 -10.60 2.09
CA ASP A 39 -22.06 -11.69 2.94
C ASP A 39 -22.50 -11.52 4.41
N ASN A 40 -22.89 -10.32 4.81
CA ASN A 40 -23.44 -10.03 6.15
C ASN A 40 -24.92 -10.37 6.30
N GLY A 41 -25.47 -11.20 5.42
CA GLY A 41 -26.84 -11.73 5.52
C GLY A 41 -27.93 -10.86 4.89
N VAL A 42 -27.57 -9.78 4.22
CA VAL A 42 -28.52 -8.95 3.46
C VAL A 42 -28.83 -9.65 2.13
N LYS A 43 -30.01 -10.29 2.06
CA LYS A 43 -30.45 -11.04 0.85
C LYS A 43 -31.17 -10.17 -0.20
N ASN A 44 -31.18 -8.86 -0.05
CA ASN A 44 -31.88 -7.99 -1.00
C ASN A 44 -31.01 -7.82 -2.28
N PRO A 45 -31.51 -8.18 -3.48
CA PRO A 45 -30.77 -8.02 -4.74
C PRO A 45 -30.30 -6.60 -5.02
N ASP A 46 -31.08 -5.59 -4.60
CA ASP A 46 -30.74 -4.18 -4.79
C ASP A 46 -29.50 -3.79 -3.98
N TYR A 47 -29.33 -4.37 -2.78
CA TYR A 47 -28.13 -4.16 -1.97
C TYR A 47 -26.90 -4.81 -2.59
N VAL A 48 -27.05 -6.00 -3.19
CA VAL A 48 -25.94 -6.67 -3.89
C VAL A 48 -25.48 -5.82 -5.08
N ALA A 49 -26.42 -5.34 -5.91
CA ALA A 49 -26.12 -4.47 -7.04
C ALA A 49 -25.47 -3.16 -6.58
N PHE A 50 -26.00 -2.55 -5.52
CA PHE A 50 -25.46 -1.33 -4.93
C PHE A 50 -24.04 -1.52 -4.36
N TYR A 51 -23.80 -2.64 -3.68
CA TYR A 51 -22.46 -2.96 -3.16
C TYR A 51 -21.42 -3.10 -4.27
N GLN A 52 -21.77 -3.79 -5.37
CA GLN A 52 -20.89 -3.92 -6.52
C GLN A 52 -20.59 -2.55 -7.17
N LEU A 53 -21.62 -1.71 -7.29
CA LEU A 53 -21.48 -0.35 -7.79
C LEU A 53 -20.60 0.49 -6.84
N LEU A 54 -20.82 0.39 -5.52
CA LEU A 54 -20.05 1.10 -4.51
C LEU A 54 -18.56 0.74 -4.57
N LEU A 55 -18.23 -0.54 -4.73
CA LEU A 55 -16.83 -0.99 -4.90
C LEU A 55 -16.17 -0.40 -6.15
N GLN A 56 -16.93 -0.21 -7.22
CA GLN A 56 -16.42 0.41 -8.45
C GLN A 56 -16.31 1.94 -8.33
N CYS A 57 -17.24 2.58 -7.63
CA CYS A 57 -17.32 4.04 -7.50
C CYS A 57 -16.48 4.62 -6.36
N ILE A 58 -15.92 3.79 -5.47
CA ILE A 58 -15.16 4.26 -4.30
C ILE A 58 -13.80 4.87 -4.67
N GLU A 59 -13.44 4.82 -5.93
CA GLU A 59 -12.24 5.46 -6.47
C GLU A 59 -12.41 6.97 -6.55
N ILE A 60 -11.35 7.69 -6.19
CA ILE A 60 -11.27 9.15 -6.34
C ILE A 60 -9.89 9.53 -6.93
N PRO A 61 -9.80 10.62 -7.71
CA PRO A 61 -8.56 11.01 -8.38
C PRO A 61 -7.43 11.38 -7.42
N SER A 62 -7.76 12.05 -6.33
CA SER A 62 -6.80 12.52 -5.32
C SER A 62 -7.39 12.42 -3.91
N LEU A 63 -6.67 11.75 -3.00
CA LEU A 63 -7.06 11.72 -1.59
C LEU A 63 -7.07 13.10 -0.97
N GLU A 64 -6.08 13.93 -1.28
CA GLU A 64 -5.89 15.22 -0.62
C GLU A 64 -6.84 16.31 -1.15
N ASP A 65 -7.22 16.22 -2.44
CA ASP A 65 -8.05 17.23 -3.10
C ASP A 65 -9.53 16.85 -3.13
N CYS A 66 -9.83 15.54 -3.17
CA CYS A 66 -11.21 15.04 -3.34
C CYS A 66 -11.83 14.57 -2.02
N VAL A 67 -11.12 14.61 -0.91
CA VAL A 67 -11.66 14.36 0.43
C VAL A 67 -11.64 15.65 1.23
N TYR A 68 -12.79 16.00 1.76
CA TYR A 68 -12.99 17.14 2.65
C TYR A 68 -13.30 16.64 4.05
N MET A 69 -12.81 17.32 5.05
CA MET A 69 -12.98 16.97 6.45
C MET A 69 -13.50 18.16 7.27
N SER A 70 -14.39 17.89 8.20
CA SER A 70 -14.79 18.77 9.29
C SER A 70 -14.61 18.04 10.62
N ARG A 71 -14.28 18.78 11.67
CA ARG A 71 -14.23 18.28 13.04
C ARG A 71 -15.35 18.89 13.85
N LEU A 72 -16.21 18.06 14.41
CA LEU A 72 -17.28 18.50 15.30
C LEU A 72 -16.75 18.93 16.67
N ALA A 73 -17.59 19.60 17.45
CA ALA A 73 -17.26 20.06 18.79
C ALA A 73 -16.94 18.92 19.77
N ASP A 74 -17.47 17.72 19.54
CA ASP A 74 -17.19 16.51 20.32
C ASP A 74 -15.92 15.77 19.87
N GLY A 75 -15.21 16.32 18.88
CA GLY A 75 -14.00 15.72 18.29
C GLY A 75 -14.25 14.75 17.14
N THR A 76 -15.50 14.40 16.85
CA THR A 76 -15.86 13.49 15.75
C THR A 76 -15.43 14.06 14.39
N LEU A 77 -14.83 13.22 13.55
CA LEU A 77 -14.44 13.59 12.19
C LEU A 77 -15.55 13.21 11.20
N HIS A 78 -15.96 14.20 10.42
CA HIS A 78 -16.85 14.01 9.27
C HIS A 78 -16.06 14.15 7.99
N PHE A 79 -16.38 13.31 7.01
CA PHE A 79 -15.72 13.29 5.72
C PHE A 79 -16.74 13.41 4.59
N VAL A 80 -16.39 14.16 3.57
CA VAL A 80 -17.10 14.24 2.31
C VAL A 80 -16.12 13.86 1.19
N LEU A 81 -16.51 12.88 0.39
CA LEU A 81 -15.76 12.49 -0.79
C LEU A 81 -16.41 13.13 -2.02
N THR A 82 -15.60 13.72 -2.87
CA THR A 82 -16.03 14.29 -4.16
C THR A 82 -15.38 13.53 -5.30
N GLU A 83 -15.88 13.73 -6.52
CA GLU A 83 -15.35 13.11 -7.73
C GLU A 83 -15.31 11.58 -7.70
N TRP A 84 -16.36 10.97 -7.15
CA TRP A 84 -16.54 9.52 -7.08
C TRP A 84 -16.54 8.88 -8.46
N GLY A 85 -15.83 7.75 -8.57
CA GLY A 85 -15.78 6.97 -9.81
C GLY A 85 -14.88 7.56 -10.89
N PHE A 86 -14.18 8.64 -10.61
CA PHE A 86 -13.18 9.20 -11.51
C PHE A 86 -11.79 8.70 -11.15
N LEU A 87 -11.01 8.35 -12.17
CA LEU A 87 -9.61 7.97 -12.02
C LEU A 87 -8.73 9.12 -12.50
N SER A 88 -7.61 9.33 -11.83
CA SER A 88 -6.59 10.26 -12.30
C SER A 88 -5.88 9.68 -13.53
N ASN A 89 -5.63 10.49 -14.56
CA ASN A 89 -4.82 10.12 -15.72
C ASN A 89 -3.32 10.01 -15.42
N THR A 90 -2.91 10.16 -14.17
CA THR A 90 -1.51 10.05 -13.77
C THR A 90 -1.16 8.59 -13.47
N SER A 91 0.09 8.21 -13.68
CA SER A 91 0.62 6.84 -13.49
C SER A 91 0.47 6.28 -12.05
N ASN A 92 0.00 7.07 -11.10
CA ASN A 92 -0.29 6.66 -9.72
C ASN A 92 -1.77 6.35 -9.47
N ALA A 93 -2.59 6.34 -10.52
CA ALA A 93 -4.05 6.13 -10.46
C ALA A 93 -4.47 4.70 -10.06
N GLU A 94 -3.53 3.76 -10.01
CA GLU A 94 -3.81 2.33 -9.85
C GLU A 94 -4.13 1.90 -8.41
N MET A 95 -4.01 2.79 -7.43
CA MET A 95 -4.35 2.44 -6.05
C MET A 95 -5.69 3.06 -5.66
N GLY A 96 -6.68 2.21 -5.40
CA GLY A 96 -7.97 2.62 -4.85
C GLY A 96 -7.85 3.42 -3.57
N ILE A 97 -8.86 4.24 -3.27
CA ILE A 97 -8.88 5.09 -2.08
C ILE A 97 -8.53 4.32 -0.80
N ILE A 98 -9.05 3.09 -0.65
CA ILE A 98 -8.79 2.26 0.53
C ILE A 98 -7.29 1.99 0.72
N GLN A 99 -6.55 1.80 -0.36
CA GLN A 99 -5.10 1.62 -0.29
C GLN A 99 -4.36 2.93 -0.02
N LYS A 100 -4.84 4.03 -0.58
CA LYS A 100 -4.24 5.37 -0.38
C LYS A 100 -4.36 5.86 1.07
N ILE A 101 -5.42 5.46 1.78
CA ILE A 101 -5.66 5.84 3.19
C ILE A 101 -5.03 4.89 4.21
N ARG A 102 -4.46 3.75 3.80
CA ARG A 102 -3.73 2.86 4.71
C ARG A 102 -2.44 3.52 5.18
N PRO A 103 -2.09 3.38 6.47
CA PRO A 103 -0.80 3.86 6.95
C PRO A 103 0.34 3.20 6.17
N LEU A 104 1.32 3.99 5.77
CA LEU A 104 2.54 3.45 5.17
C LEU A 104 3.47 2.94 6.28
N ARG A 105 4.08 1.79 6.06
CA ARG A 105 5.15 1.25 6.90
C ARG A 105 6.42 1.11 6.10
N ASN A 106 7.53 1.42 6.76
CA ASN A 106 8.83 1.13 6.21
C ASN A 106 9.06 -0.39 6.26
N VAL A 107 9.16 -0.99 5.08
CA VAL A 107 9.46 -2.42 4.89
C VAL A 107 10.96 -2.56 4.75
N MET A 108 11.58 -3.31 5.66
CA MET A 108 12.99 -3.68 5.57
C MET A 108 13.10 -5.16 5.15
N ILE A 109 13.80 -5.41 4.06
CA ILE A 109 14.18 -6.75 3.63
C ILE A 109 15.64 -6.97 3.95
N ASP A 110 15.93 -8.02 4.72
CA ASP A 110 17.28 -8.49 5.05
C ASP A 110 17.58 -9.70 4.15
N CYS A 111 18.42 -9.51 3.16
CA CYS A 111 18.76 -10.53 2.17
C CYS A 111 20.08 -11.20 2.56
N ILE A 112 20.03 -12.50 2.70
CA ILE A 112 21.20 -13.32 2.99
C ILE A 112 21.29 -14.46 1.96
N TYR A 113 22.48 -14.96 1.76
CA TYR A 113 22.69 -16.22 1.03
C TYR A 113 22.47 -17.43 1.94
N THR A 114 22.27 -18.60 1.36
CA THR A 114 22.12 -19.88 2.10
C THR A 114 23.29 -20.19 3.01
N ASP A 115 24.47 -19.64 2.75
CA ASP A 115 25.66 -19.76 3.60
C ASP A 115 25.71 -18.74 4.76
N GLY A 116 24.64 -17.92 4.91
CA GLY A 116 24.51 -16.90 5.96
C GLY A 116 25.21 -15.58 5.68
N THR A 117 25.91 -15.43 4.56
CA THR A 117 26.55 -14.15 4.20
C THR A 117 25.54 -13.15 3.67
N PRO A 118 25.73 -11.83 3.92
CA PRO A 118 24.85 -10.79 3.36
C PRO A 118 24.86 -10.80 1.83
N ALA A 119 23.67 -10.73 1.23
CA ALA A 119 23.50 -10.60 -0.22
C ALA A 119 23.61 -9.13 -0.62
N SER A 120 24.84 -8.59 -0.67
CA SER A 120 25.10 -7.18 -0.97
C SER A 120 25.04 -6.89 -2.46
N GLN A 121 24.53 -5.68 -2.82
CA GLN A 121 24.43 -5.18 -4.19
C GLN A 121 23.64 -6.09 -5.15
N VAL A 122 22.66 -6.82 -4.61
CA VAL A 122 21.74 -7.64 -5.39
C VAL A 122 20.54 -6.80 -5.81
N LEU A 123 20.21 -6.81 -7.11
CA LEU A 123 19.03 -6.17 -7.64
C LEU A 123 17.83 -7.10 -7.51
N LEU A 124 16.86 -6.69 -6.71
CA LEU A 124 15.59 -7.39 -6.53
C LEU A 124 14.46 -6.67 -7.26
N HIS A 125 13.56 -7.44 -7.82
CA HIS A 125 12.29 -6.94 -8.34
C HIS A 125 11.17 -7.28 -7.37
N PHE A 126 10.26 -6.33 -7.21
CA PHE A 126 9.09 -6.48 -6.36
C PHE A 126 7.83 -6.24 -7.16
N LYS A 127 6.76 -6.94 -6.79
CA LYS A 127 5.45 -6.82 -7.42
C LYS A 127 4.36 -6.74 -6.37
N GLN A 128 3.41 -5.82 -6.57
CA GLN A 128 2.21 -5.67 -5.77
C GLN A 128 1.02 -5.39 -6.73
N GLY A 129 0.21 -6.40 -6.99
CA GLY A 129 -0.78 -6.30 -8.07
C GLY A 129 -0.10 -6.02 -9.41
N GLU A 130 -0.51 -4.95 -10.08
CA GLU A 130 0.11 -4.49 -11.33
C GLU A 130 1.34 -3.60 -11.13
N ARG A 131 1.56 -3.09 -9.92
CA ARG A 131 2.70 -2.25 -9.60
C ARG A 131 3.96 -3.08 -9.47
N THR A 132 5.03 -2.64 -10.15
CA THR A 132 6.37 -3.23 -10.05
C THR A 132 7.40 -2.17 -9.71
N TRP A 133 8.41 -2.54 -8.93
CA TRP A 133 9.57 -1.68 -8.66
C TRP A 133 10.82 -2.51 -8.44
N LYS A 134 11.96 -1.85 -8.45
CA LYS A 134 13.27 -2.47 -8.22
C LYS A 134 13.93 -1.84 -7.01
N ALA A 135 14.65 -2.63 -6.22
CA ALA A 135 15.52 -2.13 -5.17
C ALA A 135 16.81 -2.93 -5.16
N MET A 136 17.90 -2.25 -4.91
CA MET A 136 19.23 -2.85 -4.74
C MET A 136 19.52 -2.98 -3.25
N THR A 137 20.05 -4.10 -2.82
CA THR A 137 20.52 -4.28 -1.46
C THR A 137 21.80 -3.48 -1.21
N ASP A 138 21.95 -2.94 0.00
CA ASP A 138 23.15 -2.26 0.44
C ASP A 138 24.30 -3.22 0.74
N GLY A 139 25.44 -2.70 1.25
CA GLY A 139 26.61 -3.50 1.62
C GLY A 139 26.34 -4.55 2.72
N ASN A 140 25.25 -4.41 3.48
CA ASN A 140 24.83 -5.34 4.52
C ASN A 140 23.70 -6.27 4.05
N GLY A 141 23.38 -6.29 2.77
CA GLY A 141 22.28 -7.10 2.21
C GLY A 141 20.90 -6.55 2.47
N LYS A 142 20.73 -5.25 2.79
CA LYS A 142 19.43 -4.68 3.15
C LYS A 142 18.87 -3.77 2.09
N CYS A 143 17.57 -3.82 1.88
CA CYS A 143 16.84 -2.80 1.13
C CYS A 143 15.56 -2.37 1.88
N ASN A 144 15.16 -1.11 1.65
CA ASN A 144 14.03 -0.48 2.33
C ASN A 144 13.12 0.20 1.33
N PHE A 145 11.82 0.12 1.57
CA PHE A 145 10.79 0.85 0.85
C PHE A 145 9.52 0.97 1.71
N SER A 146 8.58 1.83 1.30
CA SER A 146 7.34 2.02 2.06
C SER A 146 6.15 1.40 1.33
N LEU A 147 5.34 0.62 2.06
CA LEU A 147 4.11 0.02 1.56
C LEU A 147 2.95 0.21 2.54
N PRO A 148 1.70 0.23 2.04
CA PRO A 148 0.52 0.28 2.90
C PRO A 148 0.38 -0.99 3.75
N VAL A 149 0.02 -0.82 5.03
CA VAL A 149 -0.30 -1.94 5.95
C VAL A 149 -1.44 -2.79 5.41
N GLY A 150 -1.34 -4.10 5.61
CA GLY A 150 -2.34 -5.08 5.18
C GLY A 150 -2.35 -5.35 3.68
N THR A 151 -1.33 -4.89 2.94
CA THR A 151 -1.10 -5.29 1.55
C THR A 151 -0.11 -6.44 1.48
N SER A 152 -0.11 -7.15 0.36
CA SER A 152 0.89 -8.19 0.07
C SER A 152 1.76 -7.77 -1.11
N PHE A 153 2.99 -8.25 -1.13
CA PHE A 153 3.90 -8.07 -2.26
C PHE A 153 4.76 -9.30 -2.45
N GLU A 154 5.33 -9.43 -3.62
CA GLU A 154 6.18 -10.55 -4.03
C GLU A 154 7.59 -10.05 -4.37
N ALA A 155 8.60 -10.84 -4.05
CA ALA A 155 9.98 -10.59 -4.42
C ALA A 155 10.44 -11.57 -5.50
N TYR A 156 11.21 -11.05 -6.45
CA TYR A 156 11.77 -11.80 -7.57
C TYR A 156 13.26 -11.50 -7.71
N ASP A 157 14.02 -12.51 -8.07
CA ASP A 157 15.40 -12.39 -8.52
C ASP A 157 15.44 -12.24 -10.05
N VAL A 158 16.34 -11.40 -10.53
CA VAL A 158 16.55 -11.17 -11.98
C VAL A 158 17.98 -11.49 -12.32
N ARG A 159 18.24 -12.72 -12.74
CA ARG A 159 19.58 -13.21 -13.07
C ARG A 159 19.98 -12.98 -14.53
N GLU A 160 19.01 -13.00 -15.43
CA GLU A 160 19.19 -12.79 -16.86
C GLU A 160 18.10 -11.85 -17.39
N GLU A 161 18.42 -11.09 -18.44
CA GLU A 161 17.43 -10.23 -19.12
C GLU A 161 16.17 -11.01 -19.48
N GLY A 162 15.05 -10.64 -18.85
CA GLY A 162 13.72 -11.20 -19.13
C GLY A 162 13.32 -12.43 -18.29
N LYS A 163 14.21 -13.05 -17.52
CA LYS A 163 13.86 -14.17 -16.63
C LYS A 163 13.79 -13.71 -15.17
N GLN A 164 12.58 -13.74 -14.62
CA GLN A 164 12.32 -13.47 -13.21
C GLN A 164 12.04 -14.78 -12.47
N ARG A 165 12.80 -15.05 -11.40
CA ARG A 165 12.54 -16.18 -10.50
C ARG A 165 11.79 -15.67 -9.29
N PHE A 166 10.59 -16.19 -9.05
CA PHE A 166 9.86 -15.94 -7.81
C PHE A 166 10.67 -16.44 -6.62
N LEU A 167 10.82 -15.59 -5.62
CA LEU A 167 11.53 -15.89 -4.39
C LEU A 167 10.57 -16.12 -3.23
N LYS A 168 9.76 -15.12 -2.90
CA LYS A 168 8.86 -15.17 -1.75
C LYS A 168 7.76 -14.12 -1.83
N GLY A 169 6.58 -14.45 -1.28
CA GLY A 169 5.52 -13.50 -0.98
C GLY A 169 5.57 -13.03 0.48
N PHE A 170 5.16 -11.79 0.71
CA PHE A 170 5.15 -11.14 2.01
C PHE A 170 3.83 -10.38 2.23
N ASN A 171 3.40 -10.31 3.51
CA ASN A 171 2.30 -9.45 3.93
C ASN A 171 2.85 -8.29 4.75
N VAL A 172 2.47 -7.06 4.43
CA VAL A 172 2.89 -5.86 5.17
C VAL A 172 2.12 -5.79 6.48
N LEU A 173 2.79 -6.12 7.58
CA LEU A 173 2.29 -6.06 8.95
C LEU A 173 2.85 -4.81 9.66
N ASP A 174 2.39 -4.55 10.88
CA ASP A 174 2.89 -3.43 11.69
C ASP A 174 4.41 -3.48 11.95
N HIS A 175 4.99 -4.68 11.96
CA HIS A 175 6.44 -4.91 12.08
C HIS A 175 6.98 -5.47 10.77
N ALA A 176 7.36 -4.58 9.87
CA ALA A 176 7.72 -4.94 8.51
C ALA A 176 9.24 -5.19 8.35
N LYS A 177 9.77 -6.15 9.11
CA LYS A 177 11.13 -6.71 8.87
C LYS A 177 10.98 -8.12 8.35
N TYR A 178 11.58 -8.39 7.20
CA TYR A 178 11.49 -9.68 6.53
C TYR A 178 12.87 -10.18 6.16
N GLN A 179 13.03 -11.48 6.12
CA GLN A 179 14.25 -12.13 5.64
C GLN A 179 13.97 -12.81 4.30
N LEU A 180 14.88 -12.60 3.36
CA LEU A 180 14.91 -13.24 2.07
C LEU A 180 16.23 -14.02 1.94
N VAL A 181 16.11 -15.32 1.66
CA VAL A 181 17.28 -16.20 1.49
C VAL A 181 17.48 -16.45 0.00
N LEU A 182 18.68 -16.17 -0.49
CA LEU A 182 19.11 -16.43 -1.86
C LEU A 182 20.06 -17.63 -1.88
N GLU A 183 20.09 -18.36 -3.00
CA GLU A 183 21.03 -19.45 -3.15
C GLU A 183 22.46 -18.93 -3.19
N ALA A 184 23.41 -19.63 -2.52
CA ALA A 184 24.81 -19.19 -2.50
C ALA A 184 25.48 -19.26 -3.88
N GLU A 185 24.98 -20.08 -4.78
CA GLU A 185 25.40 -20.16 -6.19
C GLU A 185 25.07 -18.90 -6.98
N ASP A 186 24.19 -18.06 -6.43
CA ASP A 186 23.74 -16.81 -7.01
C ASP A 186 24.68 -15.63 -6.73
N LYS A 187 25.75 -15.84 -5.98
CA LYS A 187 26.70 -14.78 -5.71
C LYS A 187 27.32 -14.28 -7.02
N PRO A 188 27.37 -12.94 -7.23
CA PRO A 188 28.13 -12.40 -8.34
C PRO A 188 29.57 -12.89 -8.23
N MET A 189 30.10 -13.45 -9.32
CA MET A 189 31.52 -13.82 -9.36
C MET A 189 32.34 -12.57 -9.14
N SER A 190 33.17 -12.58 -8.09
CA SER A 190 34.14 -11.52 -7.89
C SER A 190 35.00 -11.42 -9.16
N PRO A 191 35.28 -10.21 -9.67
CA PRO A 191 36.19 -10.10 -10.80
C PRO A 191 37.52 -10.74 -10.42
N PRO A 192 38.16 -11.48 -11.32
CA PRO A 192 39.49 -12.08 -11.04
C PRO A 192 40.47 -10.99 -10.65
N VAL A 193 41.16 -11.19 -9.54
CA VAL A 193 42.22 -10.30 -9.03
C VAL A 193 43.41 -10.34 -9.96
#